data_e320c04ef8e04fad3b11c97e3970cd7e
#
_entry.id   e320c04ef8e04fad3b11c97e3970cd7e
#
_cell.length_a   1.000
_cell.length_b   1.000
_cell.length_c   1.000
_cell.angle_alpha   90.00
_cell.angle_beta   90.00
_cell.angle_gamma   90.00
#
_symmetry.space_group_name_H-M   'P 1'
#
loop_
_entity.id
_entity.type
_entity.pdbx_description
1 polymer ?
#
loop_
_entity_poly.entity_id
_entity_poly.type
_entity_poly.pdbx_seq_one_letter_code
_entity_poly.pdbx_strand_id
1 'polypeptide(L)'
;LPLLYKGVLLLAGMEANVLDFSGALDIIDEERRRVDWVVASIHNIGLKGLKNPTVEKCTQLWMNVAHDPDVHVIGHSGSPEYRYDYETVIPEFGRCHKLVEINSHSFEARPANIPNCREIALCCKKHGVPIIVSSDAHFETSVKDHAAALEMLAESEFPEELILNADKGRLLDYLRRHTNILRNRKNADAILRSMENA
;
A
#
# COMPACT_ATOMS: atom_id res chain seq x y z
N LEU A 1 -13.82 -0.17 16.74
CA LEU A 1 -12.52 -0.67 17.22
C LEU A 1 -11.80 0.44 17.95
N PRO A 2 -11.14 0.18 19.12
CA PRO A 2 -10.24 1.15 19.75
C PRO A 2 -9.02 1.36 18.85
N LEU A 3 -8.47 2.58 18.83
CA LEU A 3 -7.27 2.88 18.06
C LEU A 3 -6.02 2.15 18.61
N LEU A 4 -5.95 1.99 19.93
CA LEU A 4 -4.87 1.30 20.61
C LEU A 4 -5.44 0.16 21.47
N TYR A 5 -4.95 -1.05 21.27
CA TYR A 5 -5.33 -2.21 22.07
C TYR A 5 -4.09 -3.02 22.46
N LYS A 6 -3.86 -3.15 23.77
CA LYS A 6 -2.69 -3.87 24.33
C LYS A 6 -1.35 -3.47 23.69
N GLY A 7 -1.15 -2.18 23.45
CA GLY A 7 0.08 -1.66 22.83
C GLY A 7 0.13 -1.77 21.30
N VAL A 8 -0.89 -2.35 20.66
CA VAL A 8 -0.97 -2.48 19.20
C VAL A 8 -1.88 -1.39 18.63
N LEU A 9 -1.41 -0.67 17.62
CA LEU A 9 -2.21 0.30 16.86
C LEU A 9 -3.15 -0.45 15.92
N LEU A 10 -4.45 -0.18 16.02
CA LEU A 10 -5.48 -0.79 15.19
C LEU A 10 -6.08 0.25 14.26
N LEU A 11 -5.77 0.15 12.97
CA LEU A 11 -6.37 0.99 11.94
C LEU A 11 -7.60 0.28 11.35
N ALA A 12 -8.69 1.02 11.17
CA ALA A 12 -9.79 0.55 10.34
C ALA A 12 -9.47 0.92 8.89
N GLY A 13 -9.20 -0.08 8.07
CA GLY A 13 -8.85 0.11 6.67
C GLY A 13 -9.80 -0.61 5.73
N MET A 14 -9.66 -0.32 4.45
CA MET A 14 -10.32 -1.03 3.37
C MET A 14 -9.31 -1.26 2.24
N GLU A 15 -9.29 -2.46 1.72
CA GLU A 15 -8.66 -2.76 0.45
C GLU A 15 -9.73 -2.67 -0.65
N ALA A 16 -9.64 -1.60 -1.44
CA ALA A 16 -10.59 -1.28 -2.49
C ALA A 16 -10.10 -1.84 -3.83
N ASN A 17 -11.02 -2.45 -4.60
CA ASN A 17 -10.71 -2.92 -5.95
C ASN A 17 -10.69 -1.74 -6.93
N VAL A 18 -9.68 -1.69 -7.79
CA VAL A 18 -9.67 -0.82 -8.96
C VAL A 18 -10.59 -1.44 -10.02
N LEU A 19 -11.64 -0.73 -10.42
CA LEU A 19 -12.72 -1.25 -11.26
C LEU A 19 -12.43 -1.14 -12.75
N ASP A 20 -11.69 -0.11 -13.18
CA ASP A 20 -11.42 0.18 -14.58
C ASP A 20 -10.16 1.02 -14.77
N PHE A 21 -9.80 1.31 -16.04
CA PHE A 21 -8.60 2.06 -16.38
C PHE A 21 -8.69 3.57 -16.06
N SER A 22 -9.83 4.08 -15.61
CA SER A 22 -9.91 5.44 -15.06
C SER A 22 -9.40 5.53 -13.62
N GLY A 23 -9.15 4.38 -12.97
CA GLY A 23 -8.76 4.31 -11.57
C GLY A 23 -9.94 4.37 -10.58
N ALA A 24 -11.17 4.17 -11.07
CA ALA A 24 -12.35 4.10 -10.21
C ALA A 24 -12.23 2.94 -9.20
N LEU A 25 -12.64 3.18 -7.96
CA LEU A 25 -12.59 2.20 -6.88
C LEU A 25 -14.00 1.74 -6.48
N ASP A 26 -14.10 0.52 -5.96
CA ASP A 26 -15.37 -0.06 -5.47
C ASP A 26 -15.77 0.38 -4.06
N ILE A 27 -15.20 1.46 -3.59
CA ILE A 27 -15.51 2.11 -2.32
C ILE A 27 -16.26 3.42 -2.57
N ILE A 28 -17.42 3.60 -1.96
CA ILE A 28 -18.18 4.85 -2.08
C ILE A 28 -17.58 5.95 -1.17
N ASP A 29 -17.82 7.21 -1.53
CA ASP A 29 -17.25 8.36 -0.85
C ASP A 29 -17.59 8.42 0.66
N GLU A 30 -18.76 7.93 1.05
CA GLU A 30 -19.16 7.90 2.46
C GLU A 30 -18.34 6.92 3.27
N GLU A 31 -18.06 5.72 2.74
CA GLU A 31 -17.24 4.69 3.38
C GLU A 31 -15.77 5.10 3.43
N ARG A 32 -15.25 5.61 2.31
CA ARG A 32 -13.90 6.12 2.15
C ARG A 32 -13.52 7.15 3.23
N ARG A 33 -14.46 8.03 3.59
CA ARG A 33 -14.26 9.04 4.64
C ARG A 33 -14.33 8.50 6.06
N ARG A 34 -14.83 7.28 6.25
CA ARG A 34 -14.99 6.66 7.59
C ARG A 34 -13.84 5.73 7.97
N VAL A 35 -13.01 5.33 7.00
CA VAL A 35 -11.85 4.48 7.26
C VAL A 35 -10.59 5.32 7.47
N ASP A 36 -9.67 4.82 8.28
CA ASP A 36 -8.41 5.49 8.59
C ASP A 36 -7.43 5.36 7.42
N TRP A 37 -7.56 4.27 6.63
CA TRP A 37 -6.57 3.80 5.68
C TRP A 37 -7.24 3.12 4.48
N VAL A 38 -6.82 3.44 3.25
CA VAL A 38 -7.30 2.81 2.02
C VAL A 38 -6.12 2.25 1.25
N VAL A 39 -6.21 0.98 0.89
CA VAL A 39 -5.32 0.28 -0.05
C VAL A 39 -6.07 0.16 -1.37
N ALA A 40 -5.46 0.54 -2.49
CA ALA A 40 -6.02 0.32 -3.82
C ALA A 40 -5.31 -0.87 -4.49
N SER A 41 -6.06 -1.88 -4.89
CA SER A 41 -5.52 -3.13 -5.45
C SER A 41 -6.26 -3.55 -6.72
N ILE A 42 -5.58 -4.28 -7.59
CA ILE A 42 -6.21 -4.97 -8.73
C ILE A 42 -6.32 -6.46 -8.39
N HIS A 43 -7.56 -6.95 -8.32
CA HIS A 43 -7.83 -8.38 -8.18
C HIS A 43 -8.43 -8.93 -9.46
N ASN A 44 -7.98 -10.13 -9.85
CA ASN A 44 -8.50 -10.81 -11.05
C ASN A 44 -9.82 -11.54 -10.72
N ILE A 45 -10.84 -10.75 -10.39
CA ILE A 45 -12.20 -11.23 -10.04
C ILE A 45 -13.20 -11.04 -11.18
N GLY A 46 -12.73 -11.03 -12.43
CA GLY A 46 -13.61 -10.91 -13.60
C GLY A 46 -14.19 -9.51 -13.81
N LEU A 47 -13.50 -8.47 -13.34
CA LEU A 47 -13.89 -7.07 -13.52
C LEU A 47 -13.96 -6.72 -15.01
N LYS A 48 -15.15 -6.31 -15.47
CA LYS A 48 -15.39 -6.00 -16.89
C LYS A 48 -14.64 -4.76 -17.37
N GLY A 49 -14.32 -3.83 -16.46
CA GLY A 49 -13.65 -2.56 -16.76
C GLY A 49 -12.15 -2.68 -17.07
N LEU A 50 -11.51 -3.80 -16.68
CA LEU A 50 -10.07 -4.04 -16.87
C LEU A 50 -9.73 -5.01 -18.01
N LYS A 51 -10.62 -5.11 -19.02
CA LYS A 51 -10.38 -6.00 -20.18
C LYS A 51 -9.31 -5.45 -21.11
N ASN A 52 -8.51 -6.38 -21.67
CA ASN A 52 -7.45 -6.06 -22.62
C ASN A 52 -6.47 -5.00 -22.06
N PRO A 53 -5.79 -5.30 -20.95
CA PRO A 53 -4.81 -4.39 -20.37
C PRO A 53 -3.64 -4.18 -21.33
N THR A 54 -3.13 -2.97 -21.38
CA THR A 54 -1.85 -2.62 -22.00
C THR A 54 -1.03 -1.82 -21.03
N VAL A 55 0.28 -1.75 -21.23
CA VAL A 55 1.16 -0.96 -20.34
C VAL A 55 0.67 0.48 -20.24
N GLU A 56 0.27 1.10 -21.36
CA GLU A 56 -0.21 2.49 -21.40
C GLU A 56 -1.49 2.67 -20.56
N LYS A 57 -2.46 1.74 -20.71
CA LYS A 57 -3.71 1.80 -19.92
C LYS A 57 -3.45 1.61 -18.44
N CYS A 58 -2.59 0.66 -18.08
CA CYS A 58 -2.23 0.41 -16.67
C CYS A 58 -1.42 1.56 -16.09
N THR A 59 -0.55 2.19 -16.86
CA THR A 59 0.17 3.40 -16.48
C THR A 59 -0.81 4.53 -16.18
N GLN A 60 -1.75 4.80 -17.08
CA GLN A 60 -2.77 5.85 -16.86
C GLN A 60 -3.65 5.53 -15.64
N LEU A 61 -4.05 4.26 -15.46
CA LEU A 61 -4.82 3.81 -14.29
C LEU A 61 -4.08 4.17 -12.99
N TRP A 62 -2.82 3.75 -12.86
CA TRP A 62 -2.06 3.99 -11.63
C TRP A 62 -1.71 5.46 -11.43
N MET A 63 -1.54 6.25 -12.51
CA MET A 63 -1.43 7.70 -12.41
C MET A 63 -2.71 8.32 -11.82
N ASN A 64 -3.89 7.87 -12.26
CA ASN A 64 -5.17 8.36 -11.74
C ASN A 64 -5.35 7.97 -10.26
N VAL A 65 -5.02 6.72 -9.89
CA VAL A 65 -5.05 6.25 -8.48
C VAL A 65 -4.06 7.04 -7.61
N ALA A 66 -2.88 7.38 -8.14
CA ALA A 66 -1.92 8.22 -7.42
C ALA A 66 -2.51 9.57 -7.01
N HIS A 67 -3.33 10.16 -7.86
CA HIS A 67 -3.97 11.46 -7.59
C HIS A 67 -5.24 11.38 -6.71
N ASP A 68 -5.72 10.20 -6.37
CA ASP A 68 -6.82 10.06 -5.42
C ASP A 68 -6.35 10.36 -3.99
N PRO A 69 -6.81 11.46 -3.34
CA PRO A 69 -6.30 11.88 -2.05
C PRO A 69 -6.65 10.91 -0.90
N ASP A 70 -7.67 10.08 -1.08
CA ASP A 70 -8.12 9.13 -0.06
C ASP A 70 -7.47 7.74 -0.20
N VAL A 71 -6.68 7.49 -1.24
CA VAL A 71 -5.83 6.30 -1.36
C VAL A 71 -4.50 6.54 -0.66
N HIS A 72 -4.05 5.58 0.13
CA HIS A 72 -2.83 5.68 0.93
C HIS A 72 -1.75 4.69 0.49
N VAL A 73 -2.18 3.50 0.07
CA VAL A 73 -1.29 2.40 -0.33
C VAL A 73 -1.68 1.86 -1.69
N ILE A 74 -0.68 1.58 -2.50
CA ILE A 74 -0.79 0.84 -3.76
C ILE A 74 -0.54 -0.63 -3.45
N GLY A 75 -1.61 -1.41 -3.41
CA GLY A 75 -1.57 -2.81 -2.98
C GLY A 75 -1.06 -3.74 -4.09
N HIS A 76 -0.16 -4.64 -3.72
CA HIS A 76 0.41 -5.75 -4.51
C HIS A 76 0.38 -5.59 -6.05
N SER A 77 0.84 -4.44 -6.55
CA SER A 77 0.73 -4.04 -7.97
C SER A 77 1.65 -4.77 -8.95
N GLY A 78 2.27 -5.87 -8.53
CA GLY A 78 3.24 -6.65 -9.32
C GLY A 78 2.66 -7.62 -10.33
N SER A 79 1.35 -7.61 -10.62
CA SER A 79 0.73 -8.54 -11.58
C SER A 79 1.31 -8.38 -12.99
N PRO A 80 1.80 -9.46 -13.64
CA PRO A 80 2.29 -9.40 -15.02
C PRO A 80 1.21 -8.99 -16.02
N GLU A 81 -0.05 -9.33 -15.74
CA GLU A 81 -1.20 -8.99 -16.61
C GLU A 81 -1.45 -7.49 -16.62
N TYR A 82 -1.24 -6.82 -15.47
CA TYR A 82 -1.49 -5.38 -15.29
C TYR A 82 -0.20 -4.58 -15.14
N ARG A 83 0.84 -4.98 -15.87
CA ARG A 83 2.13 -4.28 -15.88
C ARG A 83 1.95 -2.84 -16.34
N TYR A 84 2.62 -1.91 -15.67
CA TYR A 84 2.64 -0.48 -15.97
C TYR A 84 4.07 0.03 -16.12
N ASP A 85 4.25 1.23 -16.62
CA ASP A 85 5.56 1.88 -16.68
C ASP A 85 5.99 2.32 -15.28
N TYR A 86 6.83 1.52 -14.63
CA TYR A 86 7.31 1.74 -13.27
C TYR A 86 8.11 3.03 -13.15
N GLU A 87 8.92 3.37 -14.17
CA GLU A 87 9.75 4.57 -14.17
C GLU A 87 8.92 5.87 -14.23
N THR A 88 7.77 5.82 -14.86
CA THR A 88 6.82 6.95 -14.91
C THR A 88 5.97 7.03 -13.65
N VAL A 89 5.44 5.91 -13.17
CA VAL A 89 4.38 5.92 -12.14
C VAL A 89 4.93 5.95 -10.73
N ILE A 90 6.00 5.21 -10.43
CA ILE A 90 6.53 5.11 -9.06
C ILE A 90 6.99 6.47 -8.51
N PRO A 91 7.71 7.32 -9.27
CA PRO A 91 8.01 8.69 -8.79
C PRO A 91 6.75 9.50 -8.46
N GLU A 92 5.66 9.30 -9.22
CA GLU A 92 4.38 9.96 -8.96
C GLU A 92 3.71 9.47 -7.67
N PHE A 93 3.82 8.18 -7.36
CA PHE A 93 3.39 7.67 -6.05
C PHE A 93 4.12 8.39 -4.92
N GLY A 94 5.43 8.56 -5.01
CA GLY A 94 6.22 9.33 -4.04
C GLY A 94 5.77 10.78 -3.92
N ARG A 95 5.56 11.46 -5.05
CA ARG A 95 5.11 12.86 -5.10
C ARG A 95 3.72 13.05 -4.48
N CYS A 96 2.85 12.07 -4.63
CA CYS A 96 1.50 12.03 -4.06
C CYS A 96 1.44 11.38 -2.67
N HIS A 97 2.57 11.11 -2.04
CA HIS A 97 2.68 10.48 -0.71
C HIS A 97 2.00 9.11 -0.62
N LYS A 98 1.96 8.33 -1.72
CA LYS A 98 1.46 6.96 -1.70
C LYS A 98 2.59 6.02 -1.29
N LEU A 99 2.24 5.00 -0.51
CA LEU A 99 3.13 3.90 -0.19
C LEU A 99 2.96 2.79 -1.21
N VAL A 100 4.06 2.17 -1.61
CA VAL A 100 4.01 1.00 -2.47
C VAL A 100 4.12 -0.25 -1.59
N GLU A 101 3.16 -1.13 -1.71
CA GLU A 101 3.14 -2.36 -0.91
C GLU A 101 4.07 -3.42 -1.48
N ILE A 102 4.91 -3.98 -0.60
CA ILE A 102 5.59 -5.26 -0.80
C ILE A 102 4.89 -6.29 0.07
N ASN A 103 3.99 -7.04 -0.56
CA ASN A 103 3.08 -7.97 0.09
C ASN A 103 3.71 -9.36 0.19
N SER A 104 3.95 -9.84 1.40
CA SER A 104 4.62 -11.13 1.66
C SER A 104 3.79 -12.32 1.18
N HIS A 105 2.45 -12.26 1.31
CA HIS A 105 1.58 -13.34 0.83
C HIS A 105 1.63 -13.51 -0.70
N SER A 106 2.01 -12.47 -1.45
CA SER A 106 2.18 -12.59 -2.91
C SER A 106 3.25 -13.59 -3.32
N PHE A 107 4.25 -13.84 -2.49
CA PHE A 107 5.32 -14.81 -2.77
C PHE A 107 4.81 -16.24 -2.77
N GLU A 108 3.79 -16.53 -1.97
CA GLU A 108 3.13 -17.84 -1.91
C GLU A 108 1.95 -17.93 -2.89
N ALA A 109 1.03 -16.97 -2.80
CA ALA A 109 -0.24 -17.02 -3.53
C ALA A 109 -0.14 -16.59 -5.00
N ARG A 110 0.88 -15.76 -5.34
CA ARG A 110 1.01 -15.13 -6.67
C ARG A 110 2.47 -15.17 -7.17
N PRO A 111 3.11 -16.34 -7.30
CA PRO A 111 4.55 -16.43 -7.62
C PRO A 111 4.92 -15.76 -8.94
N ALA A 112 4.00 -15.66 -9.89
CA ALA A 112 4.21 -14.94 -11.15
C ALA A 112 4.44 -13.42 -10.97
N ASN A 113 4.05 -12.85 -9.82
CA ASN A 113 4.24 -11.44 -9.51
C ASN A 113 5.67 -11.12 -9.01
N ILE A 114 6.42 -12.11 -8.53
CA ILE A 114 7.71 -11.91 -7.85
C ILE A 114 8.72 -11.11 -8.69
N PRO A 115 8.93 -11.39 -10.00
CA PRO A 115 9.86 -10.60 -10.81
C PRO A 115 9.46 -9.11 -10.85
N ASN A 116 8.18 -8.82 -11.04
CA ASN A 116 7.68 -7.45 -11.07
C ASN A 116 7.75 -6.78 -9.68
N CYS A 117 7.48 -7.52 -8.60
CA CYS A 117 7.65 -6.99 -7.24
C CYS A 117 9.09 -6.55 -6.98
N ARG A 118 10.08 -7.32 -7.47
CA ARG A 118 11.50 -6.96 -7.39
C ARG A 118 11.81 -5.72 -8.22
N GLU A 119 11.32 -5.62 -9.47
CA GLU A 119 11.51 -4.43 -10.31
C GLU A 119 10.88 -3.19 -9.68
N ILE A 120 9.67 -3.31 -9.11
CA ILE A 120 8.98 -2.23 -8.39
C ILE A 120 9.81 -1.78 -7.19
N ALA A 121 10.31 -2.71 -6.37
CA ALA A 121 11.16 -2.39 -5.24
C ALA A 121 12.45 -1.65 -5.68
N LEU A 122 13.13 -2.13 -6.73
CA LEU A 122 14.32 -1.47 -7.28
C LEU A 122 14.02 -0.07 -7.81
N CYS A 123 12.85 0.13 -8.45
CA CYS A 123 12.41 1.44 -8.91
C CYS A 123 12.10 2.36 -7.72
N CYS A 124 11.44 1.85 -6.66
CA CYS A 124 11.24 2.60 -5.42
C CYS A 124 12.58 3.02 -4.78
N LYS A 125 13.55 2.10 -4.69
CA LYS A 125 14.91 2.38 -4.21
C LYS A 125 15.57 3.51 -5.02
N LYS A 126 15.53 3.40 -6.35
CA LYS A 126 16.13 4.36 -7.28
C LYS A 126 15.58 5.78 -7.11
N HIS A 127 14.28 5.90 -6.89
CA HIS A 127 13.58 7.18 -6.82
C HIS A 127 13.31 7.66 -5.37
N GLY A 128 13.77 6.90 -4.36
CA GLY A 128 13.56 7.25 -2.95
C GLY A 128 12.09 7.20 -2.52
N VAL A 129 11.28 6.35 -3.14
CA VAL A 129 9.84 6.21 -2.83
C VAL A 129 9.65 5.23 -1.69
N PRO A 130 8.96 5.60 -0.60
CA PRO A 130 8.76 4.72 0.53
C PRO A 130 7.82 3.56 0.20
N ILE A 131 8.15 2.40 0.78
CA ILE A 131 7.34 1.19 0.71
C ILE A 131 6.75 0.85 2.08
N ILE A 132 5.75 -0.04 2.07
CA ILE A 132 5.25 -0.70 3.26
C ILE A 132 5.30 -2.22 3.05
N VAL A 133 5.79 -2.95 4.05
CA VAL A 133 5.79 -4.42 4.03
C VAL A 133 4.55 -4.92 4.76
N SER A 134 3.79 -5.81 4.13
CA SER A 134 2.56 -6.37 4.68
C SER A 134 2.58 -7.89 4.66
N SER A 135 1.76 -8.52 5.51
CA SER A 135 1.53 -9.96 5.50
C SER A 135 0.31 -10.37 4.67
N ASP A 136 -0.61 -9.43 4.42
CA ASP A 136 -1.93 -9.74 3.81
C ASP A 136 -2.63 -10.93 4.53
N ALA A 137 -2.58 -10.89 5.86
CA ALA A 137 -3.01 -12.00 6.70
C ALA A 137 -4.53 -12.14 6.70
N HIS A 138 -5.02 -13.30 6.29
CA HIS A 138 -6.42 -13.68 6.35
C HIS A 138 -6.75 -14.48 7.63
N PHE A 139 -5.71 -14.93 8.35
CA PHE A 139 -5.81 -15.70 9.59
C PHE A 139 -4.80 -15.17 10.63
N GLU A 140 -5.08 -15.35 11.89
CA GLU A 140 -4.22 -14.91 13.00
C GLU A 140 -2.78 -15.47 12.94
N THR A 141 -2.64 -16.69 12.40
CA THR A 141 -1.34 -17.36 12.26
C THR A 141 -0.43 -16.68 11.26
N SER A 142 -0.97 -15.94 10.29
CA SER A 142 -0.21 -15.29 9.21
C SER A 142 0.12 -13.82 9.50
N VAL A 143 -0.37 -13.24 10.60
CA VAL A 143 -0.21 -11.79 10.91
C VAL A 143 1.26 -11.35 10.98
N LYS A 144 2.19 -12.26 11.28
CA LYS A 144 3.63 -11.96 11.40
C LYS A 144 4.47 -12.46 10.23
N ASP A 145 3.84 -12.95 9.18
CA ASP A 145 4.55 -13.54 8.06
C ASP A 145 4.99 -12.46 7.06
N HIS A 146 6.21 -11.98 7.27
CA HIS A 146 6.88 -10.99 6.41
C HIS A 146 8.18 -11.53 5.80
N ALA A 147 8.52 -12.80 6.06
CA ALA A 147 9.84 -13.34 5.76
C ALA A 147 10.21 -13.23 4.27
N ALA A 148 9.32 -13.67 3.37
CA ALA A 148 9.60 -13.67 1.94
C ALA A 148 9.79 -12.26 1.35
N ALA A 149 8.99 -11.30 1.78
CA ALA A 149 9.15 -9.90 1.37
C ALA A 149 10.47 -9.31 1.87
N LEU A 150 10.81 -9.55 3.14
CA LEU A 150 12.05 -9.05 3.74
C LEU A 150 13.30 -9.69 3.11
N GLU A 151 13.25 -10.98 2.77
CA GLU A 151 14.33 -11.67 2.07
C GLU A 151 14.58 -11.05 0.68
N MET A 152 13.52 -10.84 -0.11
CA MET A 152 13.63 -10.18 -1.42
C MET A 152 14.19 -8.76 -1.31
N LEU A 153 13.78 -7.99 -0.29
CA LEU A 153 14.28 -6.64 -0.05
C LEU A 153 15.76 -6.66 0.36
N ALA A 154 16.17 -7.62 1.22
CA ALA A 154 17.57 -7.79 1.61
C ALA A 154 18.47 -8.18 0.43
N GLU A 155 18.03 -9.13 -0.42
CA GLU A 155 18.73 -9.49 -1.67
C GLU A 155 18.87 -8.31 -2.63
N SER A 156 17.91 -7.37 -2.60
CA SER A 156 17.90 -6.15 -3.43
C SER A 156 18.69 -5.01 -2.78
N GLU A 157 19.31 -5.25 -1.60
CA GLU A 157 19.97 -4.20 -0.81
C GLU A 157 19.06 -2.97 -0.64
N PHE A 158 17.78 -3.22 -0.35
CA PHE A 158 16.80 -2.14 -0.22
C PHE A 158 17.06 -1.35 1.06
N PRO A 159 17.11 -0.01 1.03
CA PRO A 159 17.43 0.80 2.20
C PRO A 159 16.29 0.77 3.23
N GLU A 160 16.63 0.45 4.49
CA GLU A 160 15.65 0.31 5.57
C GLU A 160 14.89 1.63 5.84
N GLU A 161 15.53 2.76 5.62
CA GLU A 161 14.91 4.07 5.78
C GLU A 161 13.73 4.31 4.83
N LEU A 162 13.65 3.57 3.72
CA LEU A 162 12.51 3.60 2.79
C LEU A 162 11.42 2.57 3.14
N ILE A 163 11.65 1.67 4.09
CA ILE A 163 10.61 0.76 4.61
C ILE A 163 9.88 1.51 5.73
N LEU A 164 8.72 2.09 5.42
CA LEU A 164 8.05 3.00 6.34
C LEU A 164 7.74 2.37 7.69
N ASN A 165 7.26 1.13 7.69
CA ASN A 165 6.88 0.41 8.90
C ASN A 165 8.02 -0.35 9.58
N ALA A 166 9.26 -0.19 9.13
CA ALA A 166 10.44 -0.62 9.89
C ALA A 166 10.75 0.34 11.05
N ASP A 167 10.27 1.58 10.99
CA ASP A 167 10.43 2.56 12.05
C ASP A 167 9.08 3.08 12.56
N LYS A 168 8.88 2.98 13.87
CA LYS A 168 7.63 3.39 14.54
C LYS A 168 7.36 4.89 14.34
N GLY A 169 8.36 5.73 14.50
CA GLY A 169 8.21 7.18 14.40
C GLY A 169 7.81 7.62 13.00
N ARG A 170 8.48 7.09 11.98
CA ARG A 170 8.14 7.35 10.56
C ARG A 170 6.71 6.94 10.24
N LEU A 171 6.29 5.76 10.69
CA LEU A 171 4.92 5.28 10.47
C LEU A 171 3.89 6.21 11.15
N LEU A 172 4.11 6.57 12.42
CA LEU A 172 3.19 7.43 13.17
C LEU A 172 3.10 8.84 12.54
N ASP A 173 4.22 9.39 12.07
CA ASP A 173 4.25 10.69 11.38
C ASP A 173 3.48 10.62 10.04
N TYR A 174 3.70 9.57 9.25
CA TYR A 174 2.94 9.34 8.00
C TYR A 174 1.44 9.24 8.26
N LEU A 175 1.03 8.45 9.25
CA LEU A 175 -0.39 8.30 9.62
C LEU A 175 -1.02 9.64 9.96
N ARG A 176 -0.31 10.50 10.67
CA ARG A 176 -0.78 11.83 11.07
C ARG A 176 -0.96 12.77 9.87
N ARG A 177 -0.01 12.74 8.94
CA ARG A 177 0.05 13.73 7.84
C ARG A 177 -0.74 13.32 6.62
N HIS A 178 -0.81 12.03 6.34
CA HIS A 178 -1.23 11.53 5.02
C HIS A 178 -2.43 10.59 5.07
N THR A 179 -3.07 10.40 6.24
CA THR A 179 -4.23 9.52 6.37
C THR A 179 -5.43 10.22 7.03
N ASN A 180 -6.56 9.54 7.05
CA ASN A 180 -7.78 10.06 7.64
C ASN A 180 -7.88 9.86 9.16
N ILE A 181 -6.85 9.33 9.79
CA ILE A 181 -6.88 8.90 11.20
C ILE A 181 -7.25 10.04 12.17
N LEU A 182 -6.68 11.23 11.96
CA LEU A 182 -6.99 12.38 12.83
C LEU A 182 -8.43 12.88 12.65
N ARG A 183 -8.98 12.76 11.45
CA ARG A 183 -10.37 13.11 11.14
C ARG A 183 -11.35 12.11 11.75
N ASN A 184 -11.01 10.82 11.69
CA ASN A 184 -11.92 9.72 11.98
C ASN A 184 -11.88 9.25 13.43
N ARG A 185 -10.79 9.52 14.16
CA ARG A 185 -10.57 9.00 15.50
C ARG A 185 -10.42 10.11 16.54
N LYS A 186 -11.36 10.20 17.48
CA LYS A 186 -11.21 11.08 18.64
C LYS A 186 -9.94 10.72 19.41
N ASN A 187 -9.18 11.73 19.82
CA ASN A 187 -7.92 11.59 20.55
C ASN A 187 -6.78 10.87 19.78
N ALA A 188 -6.89 10.68 18.45
CA ALA A 188 -5.85 10.02 17.68
C ALA A 188 -4.49 10.69 17.84
N ASP A 189 -4.40 12.01 17.72
CA ASP A 189 -3.13 12.74 17.88
C ASP A 189 -2.48 12.50 19.25
N ALA A 190 -3.26 12.53 20.32
CA ALA A 190 -2.74 12.25 21.66
C ALA A 190 -2.23 10.80 21.80
N ILE A 191 -2.96 9.83 21.24
CA ILE A 191 -2.56 8.42 21.25
C ILE A 191 -1.27 8.23 20.43
N LEU A 192 -1.19 8.77 19.22
CA LEU A 192 -0.01 8.65 18.37
C LEU A 192 1.22 9.29 19.03
N ARG A 193 1.08 10.48 19.64
CA ARG A 193 2.17 11.11 20.41
C ARG A 193 2.58 10.28 21.63
N SER A 194 1.65 9.64 22.32
CA SER A 194 2.01 8.77 23.46
C SER A 194 2.82 7.56 23.03
N MET A 195 2.55 7.04 21.81
CA MET A 195 3.30 5.92 21.25
C MET A 195 4.70 6.33 20.76
N GLU A 196 4.92 7.57 20.33
CA GLU A 196 6.25 8.08 19.97
C GLU A 196 7.19 8.12 21.18
N ASN A 197 6.66 8.38 22.36
CA ASN A 197 7.43 8.56 23.59
C ASN A 197 7.58 7.25 24.41
N ALA A 198 6.99 6.14 23.95
CA ALA A 198 7.04 4.84 24.60
C ALA A 198 8.01 3.88 23.87
#